data_318a6f16de2a0183d45ba2227e156212
#
_entry.id   318a6f16de2a0183d45ba2227e156212
#
_cell.length_a   1.000
_cell.length_b   1.000
_cell.length_c   1.000
_cell.angle_alpha   90.00
_cell.angle_beta   90.00
_cell.angle_gamma   90.00
#
_symmetry.space_group_name_H-M   'P 1'
#
loop_
_entity.id
_entity.type
_entity.pdbx_description
1 polymer ?
#
loop_
_entity_poly.entity_id
_entity_poly.type
_entity_poly.pdbx_seq_one_letter_code
_entity_poly.pdbx_strand_id
1 'polypeptide(L)'
;VASTNDLKNGMVLKLDGGQLWSVVEFQHVKPGKGPAFVRTKLKNVLSGKVVDKTFNAGVKVETATVDRRDMQFSYMDGEYFVFMDMQTYDQLMIDRKQVGDAANFLIEGFTASVAQHEGEVLYVELPAAVELTIQHTEPGVQGDRSTGGSKPATLETGYEIQVPLFITTGEKIKVDTRSGDYLGRVNS
;
A
#
# COMPACT_ATOMS: atom_id res chain seq x y z
N VAL A 1 -22.96 -7.37 -10.09
CA VAL A 1 -22.68 -8.70 -10.64
C VAL A 1 -22.08 -8.55 -12.03
N ALA A 2 -20.93 -9.18 -12.25
CA ALA A 2 -20.26 -9.18 -13.53
C ALA A 2 -19.98 -10.62 -13.97
N SER A 3 -19.57 -10.78 -15.23
CA SER A 3 -19.12 -12.07 -15.76
C SER A 3 -17.60 -12.12 -15.72
N THR A 4 -17.03 -13.31 -15.65
CA THR A 4 -15.57 -13.47 -15.75
C THR A 4 -15.04 -12.97 -17.10
N ASN A 5 -15.90 -12.80 -18.11
CA ASN A 5 -15.53 -12.19 -19.39
C ASN A 5 -15.30 -10.68 -19.28
N ASP A 6 -15.78 -10.05 -18.22
CA ASP A 6 -15.72 -8.60 -18.01
C ASP A 6 -14.61 -8.18 -17.04
N LEU A 7 -13.76 -9.11 -16.60
CA LEU A 7 -12.73 -8.83 -15.61
C LEU A 7 -11.73 -7.80 -16.11
N LYS A 8 -11.32 -6.93 -15.20
CA LYS A 8 -10.27 -5.93 -15.42
C LYS A 8 -9.36 -5.89 -14.20
N ASN A 9 -8.11 -5.54 -14.42
CA ASN A 9 -7.17 -5.35 -13.30
C ASN A 9 -7.68 -4.25 -12.38
N GLY A 10 -7.63 -4.49 -11.09
CA GLY A 10 -8.12 -3.56 -10.09
C GLY A 10 -9.58 -3.75 -9.69
N MET A 11 -10.35 -4.57 -10.40
CA MET A 11 -11.71 -4.90 -9.96
C MET A 11 -11.67 -5.62 -8.63
N VAL A 12 -12.67 -5.38 -7.79
CA VAL A 12 -12.79 -6.06 -6.51
C VAL A 12 -13.96 -7.04 -6.59
N LEU A 13 -13.67 -8.31 -6.32
CA LEU A 13 -14.65 -9.39 -6.32
C LEU A 13 -14.97 -9.79 -4.89
N LYS A 14 -16.22 -10.16 -4.67
CA LYS A 14 -16.68 -10.67 -3.39
C LYS A 14 -16.80 -12.19 -3.48
N LEU A 15 -15.91 -12.90 -2.82
CA LEU A 15 -15.77 -14.36 -2.89
C LEU A 15 -15.71 -14.95 -1.48
N ASP A 16 -15.84 -16.26 -1.40
CA ASP A 16 -15.57 -17.05 -0.18
C ASP A 16 -16.27 -16.51 1.07
N GLY A 17 -17.58 -16.29 0.99
CA GLY A 17 -18.37 -15.86 2.14
C GLY A 17 -18.31 -14.38 2.45
N GLY A 18 -17.96 -13.58 1.45
CA GLY A 18 -17.96 -12.13 1.59
C GLY A 18 -16.60 -11.48 1.64
N GLN A 19 -15.54 -12.26 1.47
CA GLN A 19 -14.20 -11.70 1.41
C GLN A 19 -14.00 -10.92 0.11
N LEU A 20 -13.26 -9.83 0.19
CA LEU A 20 -12.97 -8.96 -0.94
C LEU A 20 -11.60 -9.28 -1.52
N TRP A 21 -11.56 -9.49 -2.84
CA TRP A 21 -10.35 -9.83 -3.57
C TRP A 21 -10.18 -8.88 -4.75
N SER A 22 -9.00 -8.29 -4.86
CA SER A 22 -8.66 -7.41 -5.99
C SER A 22 -8.02 -8.25 -7.10
N VAL A 23 -8.44 -8.02 -8.33
CA VAL A 23 -7.87 -8.70 -9.49
C VAL A 23 -6.52 -8.04 -9.82
N VAL A 24 -5.44 -8.79 -9.63
CA VAL A 24 -4.07 -8.33 -9.94
C VAL A 24 -3.75 -8.60 -11.41
N GLU A 25 -4.04 -9.82 -11.86
CA GLU A 25 -3.84 -10.23 -13.24
C GLU A 25 -4.94 -11.20 -13.64
N PHE A 26 -5.23 -11.24 -14.92
CA PHE A 26 -6.15 -12.24 -15.47
C PHE A 26 -5.71 -12.61 -16.88
N GLN A 27 -6.06 -13.83 -17.29
CA GLN A 27 -5.78 -14.34 -18.62
C GLN A 27 -6.92 -15.22 -19.10
N HIS A 28 -7.48 -14.87 -20.26
CA HIS A 28 -8.47 -15.71 -20.91
C HIS A 28 -7.76 -16.81 -21.69
N VAL A 29 -8.15 -18.06 -21.46
CA VAL A 29 -7.56 -19.22 -22.13
C VAL A 29 -8.65 -19.96 -22.87
N LYS A 30 -8.43 -20.17 -24.19
CA LYS A 30 -9.31 -20.94 -25.04
C LYS A 30 -8.53 -22.17 -25.51
N PRO A 31 -8.64 -23.32 -24.80
CA PRO A 31 -7.91 -24.51 -25.22
C PRO A 31 -8.48 -25.07 -26.51
N GLY A 32 -7.67 -25.80 -27.26
CA GLY A 32 -8.13 -26.47 -28.49
C GLY A 32 -9.16 -27.55 -28.21
N LYS A 33 -9.15 -28.13 -27.02
CA LYS A 33 -10.14 -29.08 -26.53
C LYS A 33 -10.56 -28.67 -25.13
N GLY A 34 -11.87 -28.69 -24.88
CA GLY A 34 -12.42 -28.36 -23.58
C GLY A 34 -12.96 -26.93 -23.50
N PRO A 35 -13.64 -26.57 -22.39
CA PRO A 35 -14.25 -25.27 -22.23
C PRO A 35 -13.20 -24.17 -22.00
N ALA A 36 -13.52 -22.97 -22.43
CA ALA A 36 -12.69 -21.80 -22.16
C ALA A 36 -12.72 -21.47 -20.64
N PHE A 37 -11.62 -20.94 -20.15
CA PHE A 37 -11.51 -20.55 -18.73
C PHE A 37 -10.71 -19.27 -18.59
N VAL A 38 -10.78 -18.68 -17.40
CA VAL A 38 -10.04 -17.47 -17.05
C VAL A 38 -9.17 -17.75 -15.83
N ARG A 39 -7.87 -17.61 -15.98
CA ARG A 39 -6.93 -17.67 -14.87
C ARG A 39 -6.83 -16.30 -14.24
N THR A 40 -6.94 -16.24 -12.92
CA THR A 40 -6.85 -14.97 -12.21
C THR A 40 -5.82 -15.07 -11.10
N LYS A 41 -5.15 -13.96 -10.86
CA LYS A 41 -4.33 -13.76 -9.66
C LYS A 41 -5.08 -12.73 -8.81
N LEU A 42 -5.44 -13.13 -7.60
CA LEU A 42 -6.27 -12.32 -6.72
C LEU A 42 -5.51 -11.98 -5.45
N LYS A 43 -5.65 -10.74 -5.00
CA LYS A 43 -5.06 -10.28 -3.75
C LYS A 43 -6.19 -9.97 -2.76
N ASN A 44 -6.13 -10.59 -1.58
CA ASN A 44 -7.08 -10.29 -0.52
C ASN A 44 -6.89 -8.84 -0.07
N VAL A 45 -7.96 -8.07 -0.09
CA VAL A 45 -7.90 -6.63 0.19
C VAL A 45 -7.46 -6.35 1.63
N LEU A 46 -7.86 -7.19 2.59
CA LEU A 46 -7.54 -6.99 3.99
C LEU A 46 -6.21 -7.63 4.40
N SER A 47 -5.98 -8.90 4.03
CA SER A 47 -4.78 -9.63 4.46
C SER A 47 -3.57 -9.43 3.54
N GLY A 48 -3.80 -9.00 2.31
CA GLY A 48 -2.74 -8.87 1.31
C GLY A 48 -2.30 -10.19 0.68
N LYS A 49 -2.91 -11.31 1.09
CA LYS A 49 -2.57 -12.64 0.56
C LYS A 49 -2.93 -12.73 -0.92
N VAL A 50 -2.01 -13.26 -1.71
CA VAL A 50 -2.20 -13.44 -3.15
C VAL A 50 -2.43 -14.93 -3.44
N VAL A 51 -3.49 -15.21 -4.20
CA VAL A 51 -3.83 -16.59 -4.60
C VAL A 51 -4.12 -16.62 -6.10
N ASP A 52 -3.93 -17.78 -6.70
CA ASP A 52 -4.35 -18.03 -8.07
C ASP A 52 -5.71 -18.74 -8.05
N LYS A 53 -6.63 -18.28 -8.86
CA LYS A 53 -7.95 -18.89 -8.98
C LYS A 53 -8.37 -18.94 -10.44
N THR A 54 -8.91 -20.09 -10.85
CA THR A 54 -9.39 -20.29 -12.21
C THR A 54 -10.91 -20.36 -12.21
N PHE A 55 -11.52 -19.59 -13.10
CA PHE A 55 -12.97 -19.57 -13.30
C PHE A 55 -13.29 -20.09 -14.70
N ASN A 56 -14.43 -20.77 -14.83
CA ASN A 56 -14.95 -21.06 -16.17
C ASN A 56 -15.33 -19.75 -16.85
N ALA A 57 -15.15 -19.67 -18.16
CA ALA A 57 -15.52 -18.48 -18.93
C ALA A 57 -17.04 -18.26 -18.83
N GLY A 58 -17.44 -16.99 -18.64
CA GLY A 58 -18.85 -16.62 -18.57
C GLY A 58 -19.52 -16.84 -17.22
N VAL A 59 -18.78 -17.32 -16.21
CA VAL A 59 -19.33 -17.46 -14.85
C VAL A 59 -19.62 -16.09 -14.26
N LYS A 60 -20.74 -15.97 -13.58
CA LYS A 60 -21.09 -14.73 -12.88
C LYS A 60 -20.27 -14.60 -11.58
N VAL A 61 -19.74 -13.43 -11.34
CA VAL A 61 -19.02 -13.12 -10.12
C VAL A 61 -19.62 -11.87 -9.48
N GLU A 62 -19.69 -11.88 -8.16
CA GLU A 62 -20.18 -10.73 -7.42
C GLU A 62 -19.04 -9.71 -7.29
N THR A 63 -19.33 -8.45 -7.63
CA THR A 63 -18.36 -7.36 -7.52
C THR A 63 -18.69 -6.46 -6.35
N ALA A 64 -17.67 -5.78 -5.83
CA ALA A 64 -17.82 -4.82 -4.74
C ALA A 64 -17.33 -3.46 -5.22
N THR A 65 -18.05 -2.41 -4.82
CA THR A 65 -17.63 -1.03 -5.08
C THR A 65 -16.73 -0.59 -3.94
N VAL A 66 -15.52 -0.14 -4.28
CA VAL A 66 -14.58 0.42 -3.33
C VAL A 66 -14.50 1.91 -3.58
N ASP A 67 -14.83 2.69 -2.54
CA ASP A 67 -14.74 4.15 -2.58
C ASP A 67 -13.37 4.55 -2.07
N ARG A 68 -12.60 5.26 -2.90
CA ARG A 68 -11.28 5.77 -2.53
C ARG A 68 -11.35 7.28 -2.40
N ARG A 69 -10.93 7.78 -1.25
CA ARG A 69 -10.91 9.20 -0.98
C ARG A 69 -9.54 9.64 -0.49
N ASP A 70 -9.10 10.80 -0.96
CA ASP A 70 -7.88 11.41 -0.45
C ASP A 70 -8.17 12.04 0.90
N MET A 71 -7.41 11.62 1.91
CA MET A 71 -7.53 12.13 3.27
C MET A 71 -6.17 12.56 3.78
N GLN A 72 -6.15 13.60 4.56
CA GLN A 72 -4.93 14.11 5.17
C GLN A 72 -4.78 13.55 6.58
N PHE A 73 -3.61 12.99 6.88
CA PHE A 73 -3.31 12.55 8.23
C PHE A 73 -3.14 13.79 9.12
N SER A 74 -3.96 13.89 10.16
CA SER A 74 -3.98 15.06 11.06
C SER A 74 -3.17 14.83 12.32
N TYR A 75 -3.47 13.77 13.08
CA TYR A 75 -2.77 13.49 14.34
C TYR A 75 -3.08 12.08 14.83
N MET A 76 -2.34 11.66 15.85
CA MET A 76 -2.57 10.39 16.54
C MET A 76 -3.44 10.62 17.77
N ASP A 77 -4.43 9.75 17.96
CA ASP A 77 -5.23 9.69 19.19
C ASP A 77 -5.12 8.27 19.74
N GLY A 78 -4.23 8.06 20.71
CA GLY A 78 -3.90 6.74 21.18
C GLY A 78 -3.32 5.87 20.05
N GLU A 79 -3.99 4.77 19.75
CA GLU A 79 -3.59 3.89 18.64
C GLU A 79 -4.33 4.19 17.33
N TYR A 80 -5.14 5.26 17.33
CA TYR A 80 -5.89 5.64 16.15
C TYR A 80 -5.18 6.75 15.39
N PHE A 81 -5.15 6.57 14.07
CA PHE A 81 -4.72 7.63 13.16
C PHE A 81 -5.95 8.42 12.76
N VAL A 82 -5.93 9.73 13.01
CA VAL A 82 -7.05 10.61 12.65
C VAL A 82 -6.77 11.22 11.29
N PHE A 83 -7.62 10.90 10.32
CA PHE A 83 -7.55 11.42 8.96
C PHE A 83 -8.70 12.39 8.73
N MET A 84 -8.46 13.40 7.90
CA MET A 84 -9.47 14.38 7.51
C MET A 84 -9.74 14.27 6.02
N ASP A 85 -11.01 14.11 5.67
CA ASP A 85 -11.43 14.11 4.27
C ASP A 85 -11.16 15.50 3.68
N MET A 86 -10.43 15.55 2.57
CA MET A 86 -10.04 16.83 1.97
C MET A 86 -11.19 17.58 1.29
N GLN A 87 -12.31 16.90 1.06
CA GLN A 87 -13.49 17.52 0.44
C GLN A 87 -14.54 17.91 1.47
N THR A 88 -14.84 17.02 2.42
CA THR A 88 -15.91 17.26 3.39
C THR A 88 -15.40 17.79 4.71
N TYR A 89 -14.09 17.67 4.98
CA TYR A 89 -13.44 18.01 6.26
C TYR A 89 -13.90 17.14 7.43
N ASP A 90 -14.61 16.06 7.17
CA ASP A 90 -14.96 15.08 8.19
C ASP A 90 -13.72 14.33 8.66
N GLN A 91 -13.69 14.03 9.94
CA GLN A 91 -12.59 13.26 10.53
C GLN A 91 -12.97 11.79 10.60
N LEU A 92 -11.98 10.94 10.35
CA LEU A 92 -12.13 9.50 10.40
C LEU A 92 -10.99 8.93 11.23
N MET A 93 -11.33 8.12 12.24
CA MET A 93 -10.34 7.45 13.09
C MET A 93 -10.10 6.06 12.53
N ILE A 94 -8.85 5.76 12.21
CA ILE A 94 -8.46 4.48 11.64
C ILE A 94 -7.48 3.79 12.58
N ASP A 95 -7.79 2.55 12.96
CA ASP A 95 -6.92 1.75 13.81
C ASP A 95 -5.57 1.50 13.13
N ARG A 96 -4.50 1.51 13.92
CA ARG A 96 -3.15 1.24 13.43
C ARG A 96 -3.06 -0.04 12.61
N LYS A 97 -3.82 -1.07 12.99
CA LYS A 97 -3.83 -2.34 12.25
C LYS A 97 -4.39 -2.18 10.83
N GLN A 98 -5.37 -1.31 10.66
CA GLN A 98 -5.94 -1.04 9.34
C GLN A 98 -5.04 -0.14 8.50
N VAL A 99 -4.32 0.78 9.12
CA VAL A 99 -3.34 1.61 8.43
C VAL A 99 -2.19 0.73 7.92
N GLY A 100 -1.79 -0.26 8.72
CA GLY A 100 -0.77 -1.23 8.33
C GLY A 100 0.60 -0.60 8.12
N ASP A 101 1.33 -1.07 7.12
CA ASP A 101 2.69 -0.61 6.85
C ASP A 101 2.78 0.87 6.48
N ALA A 102 1.69 1.47 6.02
CA ALA A 102 1.65 2.91 5.73
C ALA A 102 1.99 3.74 6.98
N ALA A 103 1.69 3.22 8.17
CA ALA A 103 2.00 3.90 9.42
C ALA A 103 3.50 4.19 9.58
N ASN A 104 4.35 3.36 8.97
CA ASN A 104 5.81 3.52 9.05
C ASN A 104 6.31 4.78 8.34
N PHE A 105 5.49 5.35 7.45
CA PHE A 105 5.89 6.45 6.58
C PHE A 105 4.96 7.66 6.68
N LEU A 106 3.99 7.65 7.61
CA LEU A 106 3.04 8.74 7.76
C LEU A 106 3.52 9.77 8.78
N ILE A 107 3.51 11.04 8.36
CA ILE A 107 3.65 12.17 9.27
C ILE A 107 2.46 13.10 9.09
N GLU A 108 2.22 13.96 10.08
CA GLU A 108 1.13 14.93 10.03
C GLU A 108 1.22 15.78 8.76
N GLY A 109 0.10 15.94 8.09
CA GLY A 109 0.01 16.72 6.86
C GLY A 109 0.12 15.89 5.58
N PHE A 110 0.53 14.61 5.66
CA PHE A 110 0.59 13.76 4.47
C PHE A 110 -0.82 13.37 4.01
N THR A 111 -0.99 13.36 2.70
CA THR A 111 -2.23 12.89 2.08
C THR A 111 -2.09 11.41 1.72
N ALA A 112 -3.11 10.64 2.06
CA ALA A 112 -3.19 9.22 1.73
C ALA A 112 -4.52 8.92 1.07
N SER A 113 -4.57 7.84 0.30
CA SER A 113 -5.82 7.34 -0.26
C SER A 113 -6.41 6.31 0.71
N VAL A 114 -7.62 6.58 1.18
CA VAL A 114 -8.33 5.68 2.09
C VAL A 114 -9.41 4.96 1.31
N ALA A 115 -9.34 3.65 1.27
CA ALA A 115 -10.30 2.81 0.56
C ALA A 115 -11.36 2.31 1.55
N GLN A 116 -12.63 2.47 1.16
CA GLN A 116 -13.78 2.07 1.98
C GLN A 116 -14.75 1.26 1.15
N HIS A 117 -15.45 0.36 1.83
CA HIS A 117 -16.56 -0.39 1.26
C HIS A 117 -17.70 -0.37 2.26
N GLU A 118 -18.85 0.16 1.85
CA GLU A 118 -20.04 0.28 2.72
C GLU A 118 -19.73 0.96 4.07
N GLY A 119 -18.88 1.98 4.04
CA GLY A 119 -18.51 2.73 5.23
C GLY A 119 -17.40 2.12 6.06
N GLU A 120 -16.93 0.93 5.73
CA GLU A 120 -15.82 0.30 6.43
C GLU A 120 -14.50 0.61 5.72
N VAL A 121 -13.47 0.96 6.50
CA VAL A 121 -12.13 1.18 5.98
C VAL A 121 -11.50 -0.16 5.63
N LEU A 122 -11.03 -0.29 4.39
CA LEU A 122 -10.36 -1.50 3.93
C LEU A 122 -8.85 -1.38 4.08
N TYR A 123 -8.27 -0.29 3.60
CA TYR A 123 -6.84 -0.05 3.68
C TYR A 123 -6.53 1.42 3.44
N VAL A 124 -5.30 1.80 3.81
CA VAL A 124 -4.75 3.14 3.58
C VAL A 124 -3.56 2.97 2.65
N GLU A 125 -3.51 3.75 1.57
CA GLU A 125 -2.44 3.68 0.59
C GLU A 125 -1.76 5.03 0.45
N LEU A 126 -0.43 5.02 0.58
CA LEU A 126 0.40 6.21 0.40
C LEU A 126 0.83 6.34 -1.06
N PRO A 127 1.24 7.53 -1.51
CA PRO A 127 1.97 7.65 -2.77
C PRO A 127 3.15 6.71 -2.80
N ALA A 128 3.60 6.34 -4.00
CA ALA A 128 4.70 5.38 -4.16
C ALA A 128 5.97 5.81 -3.45
N ALA A 129 6.19 7.11 -3.32
CA ALA A 129 7.35 7.67 -2.64
C ALA A 129 6.94 8.85 -1.78
N VAL A 130 7.60 9.00 -0.64
CA VAL A 130 7.39 10.14 0.28
C VAL A 130 8.74 10.71 0.67
N GLU A 131 8.73 11.96 1.13
CA GLU A 131 9.91 12.64 1.62
C GLU A 131 9.86 12.66 3.15
N LEU A 132 10.93 12.12 3.77
CA LEU A 132 11.01 12.05 5.22
C LEU A 132 12.41 12.49 5.68
N THR A 133 12.44 13.09 6.87
CA THR A 133 13.71 13.54 7.48
C THR A 133 14.32 12.40 8.29
N ILE A 134 15.64 12.28 8.21
CA ILE A 134 16.39 11.36 9.06
C ILE A 134 16.44 11.92 10.48
N GLN A 135 15.82 11.23 11.41
CA GLN A 135 15.83 11.62 12.81
C GLN A 135 17.16 11.30 13.46
N HIS A 136 17.73 10.14 13.14
CA HIS A 136 19.02 9.70 13.70
C HIS A 136 19.68 8.68 12.79
N THR A 137 20.99 8.83 12.60
CA THR A 137 21.84 7.82 11.98
C THR A 137 23.25 8.01 12.47
N GLU A 138 24.00 6.92 12.55
CA GLU A 138 25.41 6.98 12.96
C GLU A 138 26.28 7.41 11.77
N PRO A 139 27.46 7.98 12.03
CA PRO A 139 28.41 8.27 10.94
C PRO A 139 28.83 7.00 10.21
N GLY A 140 28.95 7.08 8.90
CA GLY A 140 29.46 5.95 8.13
C GLY A 140 30.96 5.77 8.36
N VAL A 141 31.39 4.55 8.67
CA VAL A 141 32.79 4.23 8.92
C VAL A 141 33.45 3.81 7.62
N GLN A 142 34.56 4.47 7.27
CA GLN A 142 35.22 4.23 5.99
C GLN A 142 35.79 2.83 5.82
N GLY A 143 36.11 2.15 6.88
CA GLY A 143 36.67 0.80 6.81
C GLY A 143 35.69 -0.32 6.51
N ASP A 144 34.40 -0.06 6.65
CA ASP A 144 33.37 -1.10 6.56
C ASP A 144 32.79 -1.29 5.18
N ARG A 145 33.36 -0.65 4.19
CA ARG A 145 32.80 -0.75 2.86
C ARG A 145 33.78 -1.33 1.87
N SER A 146 33.43 -2.44 1.36
CA SER A 146 34.09 -2.96 0.17
C SER A 146 33.42 -2.38 -1.11
N THR A 147 32.12 -2.22 -1.12
CA THR A 147 31.38 -1.68 -2.26
C THR A 147 30.04 -1.14 -1.82
N GLY A 148 29.90 0.19 -1.78
CA GLY A 148 28.59 0.81 -1.61
C GLY A 148 27.82 0.36 -0.39
N GLY A 149 28.46 0.27 0.76
CA GLY A 149 27.82 -0.18 1.99
C GLY A 149 26.63 0.69 2.41
N SER A 150 25.78 0.14 3.21
CA SER A 150 24.64 0.83 3.79
C SER A 150 24.71 0.79 5.31
N LYS A 151 23.91 1.64 5.95
CA LYS A 151 23.80 1.71 7.40
C LYS A 151 22.36 1.95 7.81
N PRO A 152 21.96 1.58 9.04
CA PRO A 152 20.62 1.88 9.52
C PRO A 152 20.44 3.36 9.78
N ALA A 153 19.23 3.85 9.52
CA ALA A 153 18.84 5.21 9.84
C ALA A 153 17.38 5.20 10.31
N THR A 154 17.12 5.98 11.36
CA THR A 154 15.76 6.13 11.88
C THR A 154 15.11 7.35 11.26
N LEU A 155 13.94 7.14 10.65
CA LEU A 155 13.15 8.22 10.07
C LEU A 155 12.42 8.99 11.17
N GLU A 156 11.94 10.18 10.83
CA GLU A 156 11.15 11.00 11.77
C GLU A 156 9.88 10.30 12.26
N THR A 157 9.42 9.27 11.54
CA THR A 157 8.29 8.43 11.98
C THR A 157 8.66 7.42 13.05
N GLY A 158 9.96 7.21 13.29
CA GLY A 158 10.48 6.18 14.19
C GLY A 158 10.82 4.87 13.49
N TYR A 159 10.52 4.74 12.22
CA TYR A 159 10.81 3.54 11.45
C TYR A 159 12.26 3.53 10.97
N GLU A 160 12.91 2.36 11.01
CA GLU A 160 14.30 2.21 10.60
C GLU A 160 14.41 1.67 9.20
N ILE A 161 15.25 2.29 8.37
CA ILE A 161 15.56 1.84 7.01
C ILE A 161 17.07 1.81 6.78
N GLN A 162 17.49 1.20 5.69
CA GLN A 162 18.90 1.22 5.28
C GLN A 162 19.15 2.37 4.32
N VAL A 163 20.21 3.13 4.58
CA VAL A 163 20.59 4.28 3.76
C VAL A 163 22.07 4.17 3.39
N PRO A 164 22.52 4.88 2.32
CA PRO A 164 23.96 4.95 2.02
C PRO A 164 24.76 5.56 3.16
N LEU A 165 26.04 5.22 3.25
CA LEU A 165 26.91 5.65 4.34
C LEU A 165 27.06 7.16 4.44
N PHE A 166 26.89 7.91 3.34
CA PHE A 166 27.06 9.36 3.32
C PHE A 166 25.88 10.15 3.89
N ILE A 167 24.76 9.50 4.18
CA ILE A 167 23.57 10.17 4.73
C ILE A 167 23.84 10.56 6.19
N THR A 168 23.43 11.77 6.56
CA THR A 168 23.61 12.28 7.92
C THR A 168 22.25 12.62 8.57
N THR A 169 22.26 12.69 9.90
CA THR A 169 21.09 13.10 10.68
C THR A 169 20.61 14.49 10.25
N GLY A 170 19.30 14.64 10.08
CA GLY A 170 18.68 15.89 9.69
C GLY A 170 18.46 16.05 8.18
N GLU A 171 19.03 15.17 7.37
CA GLU A 171 18.80 15.23 5.93
C GLU A 171 17.41 14.73 5.58
N LYS A 172 16.83 15.35 4.56
CA LYS A 172 15.55 14.89 4.00
C LYS A 172 15.83 13.97 2.82
N ILE A 173 15.19 12.83 2.83
CA ILE A 173 15.37 11.81 1.77
C ILE A 173 14.04 11.37 1.22
N LYS A 174 14.09 10.77 0.04
CA LYS A 174 12.94 10.15 -0.61
C LYS A 174 12.97 8.65 -0.33
N VAL A 175 11.82 8.10 0.09
CA VAL A 175 11.68 6.70 0.49
C VAL A 175 10.55 6.06 -0.28
N ASP A 176 10.78 4.83 -0.75
CA ASP A 176 9.74 4.02 -1.37
C ASP A 176 8.82 3.49 -0.28
N THR A 177 7.52 3.81 -0.37
CA THR A 177 6.56 3.43 0.67
C THR A 177 6.17 1.95 0.63
N ARG A 178 6.48 1.26 -0.46
CA ARG A 178 6.15 -0.17 -0.61
C ARG A 178 7.24 -1.06 -0.05
N SER A 179 8.50 -0.71 -0.30
CA SER A 179 9.65 -1.52 0.11
C SER A 179 10.40 -0.95 1.30
N GLY A 180 10.27 0.35 1.57
CA GLY A 180 11.07 1.03 2.58
C GLY A 180 12.46 1.41 2.09
N ASP A 181 12.71 1.30 0.79
CA ASP A 181 14.02 1.56 0.22
C ASP A 181 14.30 3.05 0.07
N TYR A 182 15.56 3.40 0.30
CA TYR A 182 16.08 4.74 0.01
C TYR A 182 16.11 4.98 -1.50
N LEU A 183 15.54 6.09 -1.94
CA LEU A 183 15.47 6.45 -3.36
C LEU A 183 16.40 7.61 -3.74
N GLY A 184 16.77 8.45 -2.79
CA GLY A 184 17.64 9.59 -3.07
C GLY A 184 17.52 10.69 -2.03
N ARG A 185 18.42 11.66 -2.12
CA ARG A 185 18.35 12.88 -1.32
C ARG A 185 17.33 13.83 -1.92
N VAL A 186 16.68 14.60 -1.06
CA VAL A 186 15.82 15.69 -1.51
C VAL A 186 16.66 16.95 -1.57
N ASN A 187 16.82 17.47 -2.76
CA ASN A 187 17.53 18.74 -2.95
C ASN A 187 16.53 19.89 -2.74
N SER A 188 16.84 20.73 -1.78
CA SER A 188 16.02 21.92 -1.50
C SER A 188 16.33 23.05 -2.49
#